data_d49080787e660503a3211b93a05d9941
#
_entry.id   d49080787e660503a3211b93a05d9941
#
_cell.length_a   1.000
_cell.length_b   1.000
_cell.length_c   1.000
_cell.angle_alpha   90.00
_cell.angle_beta   90.00
_cell.angle_gamma   90.00
#
_symmetry.space_group_name_H-M   'P 1'
#
loop_
_entity.id
_entity.type
_entity.pdbx_description
1 polymer ?
#
loop_
_entity_poly.entity_id
_entity_poly.type
_entity_poly.pdbx_seq_one_letter_code
_entity_poly.pdbx_strand_id
1 'polypeptide(L)'
;MESKGFSEKHRVTYYETDMNGTVGLGRLVDLMMLSCNDQSDAVGLSSEKVNQMGLGWIVTQNMIDIKRLPRRNETIYITTHAKSYNRYFCYRDFWIHDIRKQELAHMHTVFALMDQNERKIVRIPENLIEPYHSEYATKIERLPLPKELERIDRQK
;
A
#
# COMPACT_ATOMS: atom_id res chain seq x y z
N MET A 1 5.77 21.71 3.39
CA MET A 1 4.64 21.10 4.11
C MET A 1 4.89 19.61 4.20
N GLU A 2 4.97 19.08 5.40
CA GLU A 2 5.15 17.63 5.56
C GLU A 2 3.93 16.88 4.99
N SER A 3 4.17 15.77 4.33
CA SER A 3 3.08 14.93 3.85
C SER A 3 2.31 14.39 5.04
N LYS A 4 0.99 14.50 4.97
CA LYS A 4 0.11 14.03 6.04
C LYS A 4 -0.22 12.56 5.82
N GLY A 5 -0.07 11.76 6.89
CA GLY A 5 -0.62 10.43 6.92
C GLY A 5 -2.15 10.46 6.91
N PHE A 6 -2.74 9.42 6.37
CA PHE A 6 -4.19 9.19 6.37
C PHE A 6 -4.46 7.94 7.21
N SER A 7 -5.36 8.04 8.19
CA SER A 7 -5.62 6.95 9.13
C SER A 7 -7.11 6.67 9.26
N GLU A 8 -7.47 5.41 9.26
CA GLU A 8 -8.85 4.95 9.41
C GLU A 8 -8.96 3.92 10.53
N LYS A 9 -10.04 4.02 11.27
CA LYS A 9 -10.43 3.02 12.26
C LYS A 9 -11.20 1.89 11.58
N HIS A 10 -10.86 0.66 11.88
CA HIS A 10 -11.50 -0.52 11.29
C HIS A 10 -11.73 -1.60 12.34
N ARG A 11 -12.95 -2.13 12.39
CA ARG A 11 -13.23 -3.32 13.17
C ARG A 11 -13.11 -4.56 12.27
N VAL A 12 -12.21 -5.47 12.62
CA VAL A 12 -12.03 -6.73 11.89
C VAL A 12 -13.30 -7.55 11.93
N THR A 13 -13.88 -7.86 10.78
CA THR A 13 -15.11 -8.63 10.65
C THR A 13 -14.83 -10.12 10.48
N TYR A 14 -15.86 -10.92 10.72
CA TYR A 14 -15.79 -12.37 10.55
C TYR A 14 -15.30 -12.79 9.16
N TYR A 15 -15.79 -12.14 8.11
CA TYR A 15 -15.45 -12.47 6.73
C TYR A 15 -14.03 -12.09 6.31
N GLU A 16 -13.34 -11.31 7.10
CA GLU A 16 -11.96 -10.93 6.86
C GLU A 16 -10.96 -11.90 7.51
N THR A 17 -11.46 -12.82 8.31
CA THR A 17 -10.64 -13.80 9.05
C THR A 17 -10.73 -15.20 8.44
N ASP A 18 -9.69 -15.98 8.69
CA ASP A 18 -9.63 -17.40 8.33
C ASP A 18 -10.05 -18.31 9.49
N MET A 19 -9.85 -19.60 9.32
CA MET A 19 -10.19 -20.60 10.34
C MET A 19 -9.42 -20.43 11.67
N ASN A 20 -8.31 -19.70 11.66
CA ASN A 20 -7.53 -19.41 12.87
C ASN A 20 -8.09 -18.18 13.65
N GLY A 21 -9.12 -17.54 13.13
CA GLY A 21 -9.69 -16.34 13.73
C GLY A 21 -8.85 -15.09 13.55
N THR A 22 -7.92 -15.10 12.61
CA THR A 22 -7.06 -13.96 12.27
C THR A 22 -7.21 -13.56 10.82
N VAL A 23 -6.87 -12.30 10.53
CA VAL A 23 -6.83 -11.78 9.17
C VAL A 23 -5.72 -12.49 8.38
N GLY A 24 -6.04 -13.14 7.27
CA GLY A 24 -5.04 -13.75 6.41
C GLY A 24 -4.20 -12.71 5.66
N LEU A 25 -3.02 -13.13 5.16
CA LEU A 25 -2.07 -12.22 4.51
C LEU A 25 -2.68 -11.43 3.34
N GLY A 26 -3.41 -12.11 2.46
CA GLY A 26 -4.03 -11.43 1.30
C GLY A 26 -5.05 -10.37 1.73
N ARG A 27 -5.87 -10.69 2.72
CA ARG A 27 -6.85 -9.73 3.25
C ARG A 27 -6.20 -8.59 4.00
N LEU A 28 -5.07 -8.84 4.66
CA LEU A 28 -4.29 -7.79 5.32
C LEU A 28 -3.79 -6.75 4.32
N VAL A 29 -3.26 -7.21 3.18
CA VAL A 29 -2.85 -6.33 2.08
C VAL A 29 -4.05 -5.57 1.51
N ASP A 30 -5.20 -6.22 1.33
CA ASP A 30 -6.43 -5.57 0.88
C ASP A 30 -6.86 -4.43 1.81
N LEU A 31 -6.80 -4.63 3.12
CA LEU A 31 -7.13 -3.60 4.12
C LEU A 31 -6.17 -2.40 4.03
N MET A 32 -4.88 -2.66 3.82
CA MET A 32 -3.90 -1.60 3.63
C MET A 32 -4.17 -0.83 2.32
N MET A 33 -4.45 -1.53 1.23
CA MET A 33 -4.79 -0.91 -0.06
C MET A 33 -6.11 -0.14 0.01
N LEU A 34 -7.06 -0.58 0.83
CA LEU A 34 -8.30 0.17 1.07
C LEU A 34 -8.01 1.56 1.62
N SER A 35 -7.08 1.70 2.58
CA SER A 35 -6.70 3.00 3.13
C SER A 35 -6.11 3.94 2.07
N CYS A 36 -5.34 3.41 1.15
CA CYS A 36 -4.80 4.15 0.00
C CYS A 36 -5.94 4.62 -0.93
N ASN A 37 -6.88 3.75 -1.23
CA ASN A 37 -8.04 4.08 -2.05
C ASN A 37 -8.90 5.17 -1.40
N ASP A 38 -9.15 5.06 -0.11
CA ASP A 38 -9.95 6.03 0.63
C ASP A 38 -9.25 7.40 0.72
N GLN A 39 -7.93 7.43 0.89
CA GLN A 39 -7.17 8.66 0.80
C GLN A 39 -7.27 9.28 -0.60
N SER A 40 -7.17 8.46 -1.64
CA SER A 40 -7.29 8.93 -3.02
C SER A 40 -8.65 9.55 -3.30
N ASP A 41 -9.72 8.94 -2.80
CA ASP A 41 -11.06 9.51 -2.88
C ASP A 41 -11.16 10.85 -2.14
N ALA A 42 -10.57 10.92 -0.95
CA ALA A 42 -10.59 12.13 -0.12
C ALA A 42 -9.85 13.32 -0.77
N VAL A 43 -8.81 13.07 -1.56
CA VAL A 43 -8.05 14.13 -2.27
C VAL A 43 -8.56 14.37 -3.70
N GLY A 44 -9.64 13.71 -4.10
CA GLY A 44 -10.25 13.88 -5.42
C GLY A 44 -9.52 13.16 -6.57
N LEU A 45 -8.71 12.17 -6.26
CA LEU A 45 -7.95 11.36 -7.22
C LEU A 45 -8.36 9.89 -7.15
N SER A 46 -9.67 9.63 -7.19
CA SER A 46 -10.20 8.25 -7.18
C SER A 46 -9.62 7.42 -8.33
N SER A 47 -9.62 6.11 -8.14
CA SER A 47 -9.21 5.17 -9.20
C SER A 47 -10.01 5.37 -10.48
N GLU A 48 -11.31 5.67 -10.37
CA GLU A 48 -12.16 5.96 -11.52
C GLU A 48 -11.70 7.19 -12.28
N LYS A 49 -11.35 8.27 -11.56
CA LYS A 49 -10.85 9.50 -12.18
C LYS A 49 -9.52 9.26 -12.90
N VAL A 50 -8.61 8.54 -12.31
CA VAL A 50 -7.34 8.17 -12.92
C VAL A 50 -7.58 7.29 -14.15
N ASN A 51 -8.49 6.33 -14.07
CA ASN A 51 -8.88 5.48 -15.19
C ASN A 51 -9.49 6.26 -16.35
N GLN A 52 -10.28 7.29 -16.08
CA GLN A 52 -10.85 8.18 -17.11
C GLN A 52 -9.75 8.94 -17.87
N MET A 53 -8.58 9.13 -17.28
CA MET A 53 -7.41 9.72 -17.95
C MET A 53 -6.64 8.70 -18.81
N GLY A 54 -7.11 7.45 -18.86
CA GLY A 54 -6.42 6.34 -19.55
C GLY A 54 -5.24 5.79 -18.77
N LEU A 55 -5.13 6.12 -17.47
CA LEU A 55 -4.01 5.76 -16.61
C LEU A 55 -4.47 4.81 -15.49
N GLY A 56 -3.52 4.10 -14.92
CA GLY A 56 -3.76 3.24 -13.78
C GLY A 56 -2.50 3.04 -12.94
N TRP A 57 -2.67 3.03 -11.62
CA TRP A 57 -1.57 2.70 -10.71
C TRP A 57 -1.38 1.20 -10.67
N ILE A 58 -0.14 0.76 -10.78
CA ILE A 58 0.24 -0.64 -10.62
C ILE A 58 1.23 -0.79 -9.45
N VAL A 59 1.07 -1.86 -8.72
CA VAL A 59 2.02 -2.25 -7.67
C VAL A 59 3.17 -2.99 -8.34
N THR A 60 4.38 -2.48 -8.19
CA THR A 60 5.58 -3.15 -8.70
C THR A 60 6.27 -3.98 -7.64
N GLN A 61 6.19 -3.58 -6.38
CA GLN A 61 6.81 -4.28 -5.27
C GLN A 61 6.10 -3.95 -3.96
N ASN A 62 5.90 -4.98 -3.14
CA ASN A 62 5.52 -4.86 -1.74
C ASN A 62 6.56 -5.54 -0.87
N MET A 63 6.91 -4.91 0.25
CA MET A 63 7.65 -5.53 1.33
C MET A 63 6.84 -5.38 2.60
N ILE A 64 6.44 -6.49 3.20
CA ILE A 64 5.57 -6.49 4.37
C ILE A 64 6.26 -7.15 5.55
N ASP A 65 6.19 -6.48 6.70
CA ASP A 65 6.65 -6.94 8.00
C ASP A 65 5.46 -7.15 8.90
N ILE A 66 5.25 -8.36 9.40
CA ILE A 66 4.10 -8.70 10.24
C ILE A 66 4.61 -9.11 11.62
N LYS A 67 4.21 -8.37 12.66
CA LYS A 67 4.48 -8.74 14.06
C LYS A 67 3.43 -9.69 14.59
N ARG A 68 2.17 -9.42 14.32
CA ARG A 68 1.06 -10.36 14.50
C ARG A 68 -0.10 -10.01 13.57
N LEU A 69 -0.91 -11.00 13.26
CA LEU A 69 -2.12 -10.78 12.46
C LEU A 69 -3.26 -10.26 13.37
N PRO A 70 -4.04 -9.29 12.89
CA PRO A 70 -5.24 -8.85 13.61
C PRO A 70 -6.23 -9.99 13.81
N ARG A 71 -6.96 -9.94 14.93
CA ARG A 71 -7.93 -10.95 15.32
C ARG A 71 -9.35 -10.51 14.99
N ARG A 72 -10.23 -11.47 14.84
CA ARG A 72 -11.66 -11.21 14.68
C ARG A 72 -12.19 -10.30 15.80
N ASN A 73 -13.02 -9.33 15.43
CA ASN A 73 -13.61 -8.32 16.29
C ASN A 73 -12.63 -7.32 16.91
N GLU A 74 -11.34 -7.45 16.61
CA GLU A 74 -10.36 -6.46 17.04
C GLU A 74 -10.55 -5.14 16.29
N THR A 75 -10.47 -4.03 17.02
CA THR A 75 -10.40 -2.70 16.43
C THR A 75 -8.95 -2.35 16.13
N ILE A 76 -8.69 -1.97 14.90
CA ILE A 76 -7.37 -1.59 14.41
C ILE A 76 -7.43 -0.20 13.75
N TYR A 77 -6.26 0.41 13.62
CA TYR A 77 -6.07 1.63 12.82
C TYR A 77 -5.19 1.31 11.63
N ILE A 78 -5.67 1.65 10.45
CA ILE A 78 -4.96 1.47 9.19
C ILE A 78 -4.48 2.83 8.75
N THR A 79 -3.17 3.01 8.63
CA THR A 79 -2.56 4.29 8.29
C THR A 79 -1.76 4.14 7.00
N THR A 80 -1.86 5.13 6.12
CA THR A 80 -1.07 5.19 4.91
C THR A 80 -0.41 6.55 4.74
N HIS A 81 0.75 6.55 4.13
CA HIS A 81 1.56 7.74 3.89
C HIS A 81 2.18 7.68 2.49
N ALA A 82 1.79 8.62 1.63
CA ALA A 82 2.42 8.81 0.33
C ALA A 82 3.75 9.55 0.54
N LYS A 83 4.82 8.79 0.79
CA LYS A 83 6.10 9.31 1.27
C LYS A 83 6.83 10.14 0.25
N SER A 84 7.12 9.55 -0.91
CA SER A 84 7.96 10.18 -1.92
C SER A 84 7.62 9.69 -3.33
N TYR A 85 8.12 10.39 -4.31
CA TYR A 85 7.97 10.01 -5.72
C TYR A 85 9.19 10.49 -6.52
N ASN A 86 9.39 9.87 -7.66
CA ASN A 86 10.27 10.35 -8.69
C ASN A 86 9.53 10.41 -10.03
N ARG A 87 10.26 10.48 -11.14
CA ARG A 87 9.68 10.58 -12.48
C ARG A 87 8.66 9.46 -12.81
N TYR A 88 8.92 8.22 -12.35
CA TYR A 88 8.15 7.03 -12.75
C TYR A 88 7.55 6.24 -11.59
N PHE A 89 8.00 6.47 -10.35
CA PHE A 89 7.63 5.65 -9.22
C PHE A 89 7.15 6.48 -8.04
N CYS A 90 6.21 5.92 -7.30
CA CYS A 90 5.76 6.44 -6.01
C CYS A 90 6.07 5.45 -4.90
N TYR A 91 6.48 5.98 -3.76
CA TYR A 91 6.71 5.25 -2.53
C TYR A 91 5.59 5.51 -1.55
N ARG A 92 5.04 4.44 -1.00
CA ARG A 92 3.99 4.55 -0.01
C ARG A 92 4.24 3.58 1.13
N ASP A 93 4.02 4.05 2.35
CA ASP A 93 4.02 3.24 3.55
C ASP A 93 2.59 2.97 4.02
N PHE A 94 2.40 1.80 4.63
CA PHE A 94 1.17 1.39 5.29
C PHE A 94 1.49 0.80 6.65
N TRP A 95 0.65 1.09 7.64
CA TRP A 95 0.76 0.51 8.97
C TRP A 95 -0.59 0.03 9.46
N ILE A 96 -0.56 -1.02 10.26
CA ILE A 96 -1.68 -1.43 11.08
C ILE A 96 -1.24 -1.36 12.54
N HIS A 97 -2.02 -0.64 13.35
CA HIS A 97 -1.82 -0.49 14.78
C HIS A 97 -3.04 -0.98 15.54
N ASP A 98 -2.84 -1.48 16.76
CA ASP A 98 -3.93 -1.78 17.67
C ASP A 98 -4.40 -0.51 18.41
N ILE A 99 -5.40 -0.68 19.31
CA ILE A 99 -5.94 0.43 20.11
C ILE A 99 -4.94 1.04 21.08
N ARG A 100 -3.85 0.31 21.39
CA ARG A 100 -2.73 0.77 22.23
C ARG A 100 -1.61 1.40 21.42
N LYS A 101 -1.84 1.64 20.13
CA LYS A 101 -0.87 2.19 19.18
C LYS A 101 0.36 1.30 18.95
N GLN A 102 0.26 0.01 19.26
CA GLN A 102 1.31 -0.95 18.93
C GLN A 102 1.22 -1.33 17.45
N GLU A 103 2.34 -1.32 16.78
CA GLU A 103 2.41 -1.72 15.37
C GLU A 103 2.22 -3.23 15.23
N LEU A 104 1.25 -3.63 14.43
CA LEU A 104 0.97 -5.02 14.09
C LEU A 104 1.60 -5.44 12.78
N ALA A 105 1.62 -4.53 11.80
CA ALA A 105 2.18 -4.76 10.49
C ALA A 105 2.62 -3.44 9.84
N HIS A 106 3.61 -3.53 8.97
CA HIS A 106 4.11 -2.42 8.17
C HIS A 106 4.39 -2.91 6.75
N MET A 107 3.96 -2.15 5.77
CA MET A 107 4.20 -2.47 4.36
C MET A 107 4.79 -1.27 3.62
N HIS A 108 5.86 -1.52 2.90
CA HIS A 108 6.41 -0.59 1.91
C HIS A 108 5.93 -1.00 0.53
N THR A 109 5.41 -0.06 -0.24
CA THR A 109 4.91 -0.32 -1.58
C THR A 109 5.52 0.65 -2.57
N VAL A 110 5.92 0.12 -3.70
CA VAL A 110 6.35 0.91 -4.86
C VAL A 110 5.27 0.79 -5.94
N PHE A 111 4.74 1.94 -6.34
CA PHE A 111 3.78 2.06 -7.43
C PHE A 111 4.44 2.65 -8.66
N ALA A 112 3.96 2.24 -9.82
CA ALA A 112 4.21 2.90 -11.09
C ALA A 112 2.89 3.29 -11.75
N LEU A 113 2.93 4.31 -12.59
CA LEU A 113 1.77 4.72 -13.37
C LEU A 113 1.86 4.10 -14.77
N MET A 114 0.79 3.47 -15.20
CA MET A 114 0.71 2.80 -16.49
C MET A 114 -0.32 3.47 -17.39
N ASP A 115 0.05 3.65 -18.65
CA ASP A 115 -0.92 3.91 -19.71
C ASP A 115 -1.66 2.61 -20.02
N GLN A 116 -2.99 2.61 -19.85
CA GLN A 116 -3.81 1.42 -19.98
C GLN A 116 -3.95 0.95 -21.43
N ASN A 117 -3.86 1.87 -22.39
CA ASN A 117 -3.99 1.54 -23.81
C ASN A 117 -2.68 0.95 -24.34
N GLU A 118 -1.57 1.61 -24.07
CA GLU A 118 -0.25 1.18 -24.54
C GLU A 118 0.41 0.14 -23.62
N ARG A 119 -0.09 -0.01 -22.39
CA ARG A 119 0.43 -0.90 -21.35
C ARG A 119 1.91 -0.66 -21.04
N LYS A 120 2.26 0.61 -20.97
CA LYS A 120 3.63 1.06 -20.66
C LYS A 120 3.62 1.93 -19.42
N ILE A 121 4.70 1.85 -18.63
CA ILE A 121 4.95 2.77 -17.55
C ILE A 121 5.20 4.15 -18.13
N VAL A 122 4.53 5.15 -17.59
CA VAL A 122 4.62 6.53 -18.03
C VAL A 122 5.09 7.45 -16.92
N ARG A 123 5.57 8.61 -17.31
CA ARG A 123 5.94 9.67 -16.38
C ARG A 123 4.72 10.10 -15.56
N ILE A 124 4.91 10.30 -14.27
CA ILE A 124 3.86 10.71 -13.35
C ILE A 124 3.59 12.21 -13.51
N PRO A 125 2.38 12.64 -13.91
CA PRO A 125 2.01 14.04 -13.93
C PRO A 125 1.96 14.62 -12.52
N GLU A 126 2.42 15.85 -12.34
CA GLU A 126 2.44 16.52 -11.04
C GLU A 126 1.05 16.63 -10.39
N ASN A 127 0.01 16.82 -11.18
CA ASN A 127 -1.36 16.93 -10.69
C ASN A 127 -1.88 15.65 -10.03
N LEU A 128 -1.27 14.50 -10.28
CA LEU A 128 -1.60 13.23 -9.60
C LEU A 128 -0.85 13.05 -8.29
N ILE A 129 0.13 13.87 -8.00
CA ILE A 129 0.97 13.76 -6.79
C ILE A 129 0.77 14.95 -5.84
N GLU A 130 0.58 16.14 -6.36
CA GLU A 130 0.46 17.37 -5.57
C GLU A 130 -0.51 17.26 -4.37
N PRO A 131 -1.72 16.70 -4.51
CA PRO A 131 -2.65 16.59 -3.40
C PRO A 131 -2.18 15.74 -2.23
N TYR A 132 -1.22 14.84 -2.45
CA TYR A 132 -0.66 13.99 -1.40
C TYR A 132 0.48 14.65 -0.61
N HIS A 133 1.02 15.76 -1.11
CA HIS A 133 2.18 16.44 -0.51
C HIS A 133 3.40 15.53 -0.34
N SER A 134 3.61 14.61 -1.28
CA SER A 134 4.77 13.71 -1.29
C SER A 134 6.05 14.47 -1.63
N GLU A 135 7.17 14.03 -1.09
CA GLU A 135 8.47 14.59 -1.40
C GLU A 135 9.02 14.05 -2.71
N TYR A 136 9.59 14.91 -3.54
CA TYR A 136 10.33 14.48 -4.72
C TYR A 136 11.70 13.93 -4.30
N ALA A 137 12.01 12.71 -4.72
CA ALA A 137 13.27 12.05 -4.43
C ALA A 137 13.94 11.59 -5.75
N THR A 138 15.11 12.12 -6.05
CA THR A 138 15.88 11.73 -7.24
C THR A 138 16.33 10.28 -7.18
N LYS A 139 16.61 9.78 -5.97
CA LYS A 139 16.92 8.38 -5.72
C LYS A 139 15.82 7.80 -4.83
N ILE A 140 15.05 6.88 -5.38
CA ILE A 140 14.14 6.08 -4.60
C ILE A 140 14.93 5.01 -3.86
N GLU A 141 14.67 4.91 -2.57
CA GLU A 141 15.11 3.81 -1.74
C GLU A 141 14.66 2.48 -2.37
N ARG A 142 15.63 1.65 -2.76
CA ARG A 142 15.30 0.34 -3.30
C ARG A 142 14.90 -0.58 -2.16
N LEU A 143 13.73 -1.19 -2.29
CA LEU A 143 13.40 -2.28 -1.39
C LEU A 143 14.36 -3.44 -1.62
N PRO A 144 14.81 -4.12 -0.53
CA PRO A 144 15.68 -5.26 -0.70
C PRO A 144 15.00 -6.34 -1.53
N LEU A 145 15.75 -6.91 -2.47
CA LEU A 145 15.25 -8.07 -3.20
C LEU A 145 15.07 -9.24 -2.22
N PRO A 146 14.07 -10.09 -2.43
CA PRO A 146 13.96 -11.32 -1.67
C PRO A 146 15.28 -12.07 -1.80
N LYS A 147 15.83 -12.53 -0.69
CA LYS A 147 16.94 -13.47 -0.74
C LYS A 147 16.54 -14.61 -1.64
N GLU A 148 17.44 -15.06 -2.50
CA GLU A 148 17.17 -16.28 -3.25
C GLU A 148 16.71 -17.34 -2.26
N LEU A 149 15.47 -17.79 -2.43
CA LEU A 149 14.98 -18.91 -1.64
C LEU A 149 15.89 -20.08 -2.00
N GLU A 150 16.63 -20.58 -1.03
CA GLU A 150 17.34 -21.85 -1.21
C GLU A 150 16.32 -22.83 -1.80
N ARG A 151 16.68 -23.42 -2.95
CA ARG A 151 15.85 -24.47 -3.53
C ARG A 151 15.71 -25.53 -2.46
N ILE A 152 14.50 -25.62 -1.92
CA ILE A 152 14.15 -26.79 -1.14
C ILE A 152 14.13 -27.93 -2.14
N ASP A 153 15.20 -28.70 -2.17
CA ASP A 153 15.20 -29.98 -2.90
C ASP A 153 14.03 -30.79 -2.34
N ARG A 154 12.97 -30.88 -3.14
CA ARG A 154 11.91 -31.81 -2.84
C ARG A 154 12.54 -33.19 -2.87
N GLN A 155 12.91 -33.70 -1.71
CA GLN A 155 13.21 -35.10 -1.58
C GLN A 155 12.00 -35.88 -2.09
N LYS A 156 12.23 -36.60 -3.15
CA LYS A 156 11.24 -37.51 -3.73
C LYS A 156 10.83 -38.56 -2.72
#